data_531c62ae38b1155081b35497ec8236e9
#
_entry.id   531c62ae38b1155081b35497ec8236e9
#
_cell.length_a   1.000
_cell.length_b   1.000
_cell.length_c   1.000
_cell.angle_alpha   90.00
_cell.angle_beta   90.00
_cell.angle_gamma   90.00
#
_symmetry.space_group_name_H-M   'P 1'
#
loop_
_entity.id
_entity.type
_entity.pdbx_description
1 polymer ?
#
loop_
_entity_poly.entity_id
_entity_poly.type
_entity_poly.pdbx_seq_one_letter_code
_entity_poly.pdbx_strand_id
1 'polypeptide(L)'
;MMADNKYLGAWDLEVNGKYESRVVTIEKIYQDTFVGEMGKEQKVFIKLKEFSKPMVTNRTNFKRLETFFDSFDPNAYIGKQIVLGAEKVKSPQGMVEALRFSTRPLPTKKGEMKVLTDSSLKVAIEAVKTKSTSLDLIKSQYKLTDDQLKQLEDAQS
;
A
#
# COMPACT_ATOMS: atom_id res chain seq x y z
N MET A 1 21.42 15.98 -19.89
CA MET A 1 20.66 14.83 -20.36
C MET A 1 20.69 13.73 -19.31
N MET A 2 19.54 13.30 -18.90
CA MET A 2 19.48 12.23 -17.90
C MET A 2 19.79 10.90 -18.54
N ALA A 3 20.75 10.16 -18.01
CA ALA A 3 20.97 8.79 -18.42
C ALA A 3 19.69 7.98 -18.16
N ASP A 4 19.39 7.05 -19.06
CA ASP A 4 18.28 6.15 -18.86
C ASP A 4 18.52 5.33 -17.60
N ASN A 5 17.76 5.62 -16.57
CA ASN A 5 17.83 4.87 -15.33
C ASN A 5 17.12 3.53 -15.52
N LYS A 6 17.87 2.45 -15.40
CA LYS A 6 17.32 1.10 -15.49
C LYS A 6 16.40 0.75 -14.32
N TYR A 7 16.52 1.51 -13.25
CA TYR A 7 15.82 1.22 -12.00
C TYR A 7 14.92 2.36 -11.60
N LEU A 8 13.82 2.01 -10.93
CA LEU A 8 12.89 2.98 -10.40
C LEU A 8 13.57 3.77 -9.27
N GLY A 9 13.32 5.06 -9.24
CA GLY A 9 13.86 5.94 -8.20
C GLY A 9 12.80 6.93 -7.73
N ALA A 10 13.14 7.68 -6.67
CA ALA A 10 12.22 8.67 -6.12
C ALA A 10 11.79 9.71 -7.16
N TRP A 11 12.68 10.01 -8.11
CA TRP A 11 12.38 10.95 -9.21
C TRP A 11 11.19 10.51 -10.07
N ASP A 12 10.87 9.22 -10.11
CA ASP A 12 9.71 8.71 -10.84
C ASP A 12 8.39 9.07 -10.17
N LEU A 13 8.44 9.49 -8.91
CA LEU A 13 7.27 9.96 -8.16
C LEU A 13 7.13 11.48 -8.18
N GLU A 14 8.07 12.18 -8.79
CA GLU A 14 8.04 13.65 -8.83
C GLU A 14 6.97 14.14 -9.81
N VAL A 15 6.09 14.99 -9.31
CA VAL A 15 5.07 15.65 -10.13
C VAL A 15 5.10 17.15 -9.76
N ASN A 16 5.39 17.99 -10.75
CA ASN A 16 5.44 19.45 -10.58
C ASN A 16 6.36 19.88 -9.42
N GLY A 17 7.52 19.24 -9.30
CA GLY A 17 8.50 19.56 -8.27
C GLY A 17 8.23 18.96 -6.89
N LYS A 18 7.21 18.14 -6.77
CA LYS A 18 6.84 17.47 -5.52
C LYS A 18 6.82 15.97 -5.70
N TYR A 19 7.19 15.26 -4.64
CA TYR A 19 7.14 13.80 -4.63
C TYR A 19 5.78 13.35 -4.12
N GLU A 20 5.05 12.60 -4.95
CA GLU A 20 3.73 12.09 -4.60
C GLU A 20 3.76 10.60 -4.32
N SER A 21 3.08 10.20 -3.25
CA SER A 21 2.91 8.78 -2.94
C SER A 21 1.87 8.17 -3.88
N ARG A 22 2.09 6.90 -4.26
CA ARG A 22 1.18 6.18 -5.15
C ARG A 22 0.88 4.80 -4.59
N VAL A 23 -0.33 4.33 -4.83
CA VAL A 23 -0.68 2.94 -4.58
C VAL A 23 -0.12 2.12 -5.73
N VAL A 24 0.70 1.13 -5.41
CA VAL A 24 1.34 0.28 -6.40
C VAL A 24 1.01 -1.19 -6.14
N THR A 25 1.07 -1.99 -7.20
CA THR A 25 0.81 -3.43 -7.12
C THR A 25 2.10 -4.18 -7.36
N ILE A 26 2.45 -5.08 -6.45
CA ILE A 26 3.66 -5.89 -6.59
C ILE A 26 3.41 -6.98 -7.62
N GLU A 27 4.11 -6.92 -8.74
CA GLU A 27 3.98 -7.87 -9.83
C GLU A 27 4.86 -9.09 -9.61
N LYS A 28 6.13 -8.87 -9.28
CA LYS A 28 7.08 -9.94 -8.98
C LYS A 28 8.24 -9.44 -8.13
N ILE A 29 8.87 -10.37 -7.43
CA ILE A 29 10.06 -10.12 -6.62
C ILE A 29 11.10 -11.15 -7.06
N TYR A 30 12.31 -10.68 -7.36
CA TYR A 30 13.37 -11.55 -7.86
C TYR A 30 14.74 -11.02 -7.45
N GLN A 31 15.73 -11.89 -7.46
CA GLN A 31 17.12 -11.51 -7.26
C GLN A 31 17.82 -11.38 -8.61
N ASP A 32 18.66 -10.38 -8.73
CA ASP A 32 19.47 -10.18 -9.94
C ASP A 32 20.74 -9.44 -9.55
N THR A 33 21.67 -9.36 -10.50
CA THR A 33 22.92 -8.66 -10.31
C THR A 33 22.72 -7.16 -10.51
N PHE A 34 23.06 -6.39 -9.50
CA PHE A 34 23.09 -4.93 -9.57
C PHE A 34 24.53 -4.48 -9.83
N VAL A 35 24.71 -3.67 -10.87
CA VAL A 35 26.03 -3.08 -11.19
C VAL A 35 26.01 -1.66 -10.68
N GLY A 36 26.73 -1.41 -9.60
CA GLY A 36 26.86 -0.09 -9.00
C GLY A 36 28.31 0.39 -9.06
N GLU A 37 28.57 1.53 -8.44
CA GLU A 37 29.90 2.13 -8.39
C GLU A 37 30.91 1.23 -7.67
N MET A 38 30.44 0.44 -6.73
CA MET A 38 31.26 -0.46 -5.93
C MET A 38 31.43 -1.84 -6.55
N GLY A 39 30.95 -2.05 -7.78
CA GLY A 39 31.02 -3.32 -8.48
C GLY A 39 29.67 -4.03 -8.58
N LYS A 40 29.73 -5.35 -8.78
CA LYS A 40 28.54 -6.17 -8.94
C LYS A 40 28.08 -6.71 -7.58
N GLU A 41 26.80 -6.56 -7.30
CA GLU A 41 26.20 -7.08 -6.08
C GLU A 41 24.88 -7.77 -6.40
N GLN A 42 24.55 -8.82 -5.62
CA GLN A 42 23.24 -9.44 -5.71
C GLN A 42 22.25 -8.58 -4.92
N LYS A 43 21.19 -8.13 -5.59
CA LYS A 43 20.15 -7.33 -4.97
C LYS A 43 18.79 -7.95 -5.26
N VAL A 44 17.82 -7.62 -4.43
CA VAL A 44 16.45 -8.03 -4.65
C VAL A 44 15.72 -6.89 -5.36
N PHE A 45 15.03 -7.23 -6.42
CA PHE A 45 14.26 -6.30 -7.24
C PHE A 45 12.78 -6.57 -7.09
N ILE A 46 12.02 -5.50 -7.05
CA ILE A 46 10.56 -5.57 -7.03
C ILE A 46 10.04 -4.90 -8.29
N LYS A 47 9.33 -5.65 -9.12
CA LYS A 47 8.66 -5.10 -10.29
C LYS A 47 7.23 -4.75 -9.90
N LEU A 48 6.86 -3.50 -10.16
CA LEU A 48 5.52 -2.98 -9.88
C LEU A 48 4.74 -2.86 -11.18
N LYS A 49 3.46 -3.19 -11.16
CA LYS A 49 2.63 -3.14 -12.38
C LYS A 49 2.54 -1.74 -12.97
N GLU A 50 2.51 -0.73 -12.09
CA GLU A 50 2.34 0.67 -12.47
C GLU A 50 3.57 1.29 -13.10
N PHE A 51 4.73 0.64 -12.99
CA PHE A 51 5.99 1.14 -13.52
C PHE A 51 6.66 0.11 -14.42
N SER A 52 7.32 0.58 -15.47
CA SER A 52 8.04 -0.30 -16.40
C SER A 52 9.41 -0.74 -15.87
N LYS A 53 9.96 0.01 -14.91
CA LYS A 53 11.27 -0.27 -14.33
C LYS A 53 11.13 -0.97 -12.98
N PRO A 54 12.01 -1.94 -12.66
CA PRO A 54 12.03 -2.52 -11.33
C PRO A 54 12.70 -1.59 -10.32
N MET A 55 12.32 -1.69 -9.06
CA MET A 55 13.01 -0.96 -8.00
C MET A 55 13.99 -1.88 -7.27
N VAL A 56 15.15 -1.35 -6.94
CA VAL A 56 16.12 -2.04 -6.10
C VAL A 56 15.61 -1.93 -4.66
N THR A 57 15.46 -3.07 -4.01
CA THR A 57 14.92 -3.12 -2.66
C THR A 57 16.04 -3.31 -1.64
N ASN A 58 15.95 -2.59 -0.54
CA ASN A 58 16.86 -2.72 0.59
C ASN A 58 16.17 -3.34 1.80
N ARG A 59 16.93 -3.56 2.85
CA ARG A 59 16.43 -4.17 4.08
C ARG A 59 15.30 -3.35 4.72
N THR A 60 15.40 -2.03 4.68
CA THR A 60 14.38 -1.14 5.24
C THR A 60 13.02 -1.35 4.57
N ASN A 61 13.01 -1.43 3.23
CA ASN A 61 11.77 -1.65 2.48
C ASN A 61 11.22 -3.05 2.71
N PHE A 62 12.08 -4.07 2.82
CA PHE A 62 11.63 -5.42 3.15
C PHE A 62 10.96 -5.49 4.52
N LYS A 63 11.53 -4.82 5.51
CA LYS A 63 10.93 -4.76 6.85
C LYS A 63 9.54 -4.12 6.80
N ARG A 64 9.37 -3.10 5.98
CA ARG A 64 8.08 -2.43 5.82
C ARG A 64 7.05 -3.34 5.15
N LEU A 65 7.48 -4.12 4.15
CA LEU A 65 6.61 -5.12 3.52
C LEU A 65 6.19 -6.20 4.52
N GLU A 66 7.12 -6.70 5.30
CA GLU A 66 6.84 -7.69 6.35
C GLU A 66 5.83 -7.17 7.36
N THR A 67 5.99 -5.93 7.77
CA THR A 67 5.08 -5.27 8.71
C THR A 67 3.70 -5.04 8.10
N PHE A 68 3.66 -4.52 6.88
CA PHE A 68 2.40 -4.17 6.23
C PHE A 68 1.56 -5.41 5.89
N PHE A 69 2.19 -6.46 5.37
CA PHE A 69 1.50 -7.68 4.96
C PHE A 69 1.47 -8.75 6.05
N ASP A 70 2.12 -8.49 7.18
CA ASP A 70 2.22 -9.43 8.30
C ASP A 70 2.70 -10.81 7.84
N SER A 71 3.76 -10.83 7.04
CA SER A 71 4.33 -12.05 6.47
C SER A 71 5.79 -11.84 6.10
N PHE A 72 6.59 -12.88 6.29
CA PHE A 72 8.00 -12.90 5.88
C PHE A 72 8.21 -13.57 4.52
N ASP A 73 7.14 -14.05 3.90
CA ASP A 73 7.21 -14.74 2.62
C ASP A 73 6.98 -13.76 1.47
N PRO A 74 8.00 -13.51 0.61
CA PRO A 74 7.85 -12.61 -0.53
C PRO A 74 6.72 -13.02 -1.48
N ASN A 75 6.43 -14.30 -1.60
CA ASN A 75 5.34 -14.78 -2.45
C ASN A 75 3.97 -14.29 -1.97
N ALA A 76 3.83 -14.01 -0.67
CA ALA A 76 2.60 -13.48 -0.11
C ALA A 76 2.35 -12.02 -0.52
N TYR A 77 3.38 -11.31 -0.97
CA TYR A 77 3.27 -9.92 -1.39
C TYR A 77 2.82 -9.77 -2.84
N ILE A 78 3.03 -10.80 -3.67
CA ILE A 78 2.75 -10.72 -5.11
C ILE A 78 1.25 -10.57 -5.34
N GLY A 79 0.88 -9.61 -6.18
CA GLY A 79 -0.50 -9.28 -6.46
C GLY A 79 -1.15 -8.36 -5.44
N LYS A 80 -0.41 -8.00 -4.39
CA LYS A 80 -0.90 -7.13 -3.32
C LYS A 80 -0.55 -5.67 -3.59
N GLN A 81 -1.32 -4.78 -3.01
CA GLN A 81 -1.10 -3.35 -3.14
C GLN A 81 -0.51 -2.77 -1.87
N ILE A 82 0.34 -1.76 -2.04
CA ILE A 82 0.95 -1.01 -0.94
C ILE A 82 1.24 0.40 -1.44
N VAL A 83 1.32 1.36 -0.54
CA VAL A 83 1.66 2.73 -0.90
C VAL A 83 3.18 2.86 -1.01
N LEU A 84 3.65 3.39 -2.14
CA LEU A 84 5.04 3.71 -2.38
C LEU A 84 5.21 5.22 -2.38
N GLY A 85 6.13 5.72 -1.58
CA GLY A 85 6.42 7.14 -1.48
C GLY A 85 7.91 7.41 -1.49
N ALA A 86 8.27 8.69 -1.42
CA ALA A 86 9.64 9.12 -1.28
C ALA A 86 9.85 9.72 0.11
N GLU A 87 10.94 9.36 0.76
CA GLU A 87 11.31 9.87 2.08
C GLU A 87 12.74 10.39 2.04
N LYS A 88 12.99 11.46 2.78
CA LYS A 88 14.34 11.98 2.91
C LYS A 88 15.16 11.08 3.81
N VAL A 89 16.28 10.62 3.30
CA VAL A 89 17.20 9.76 4.04
C VAL A 89 18.59 10.36 4.03
N LYS A 90 19.34 10.12 5.10
CA LYS A 90 20.70 10.59 5.20
C LYS A 90 21.63 9.67 4.41
N SER A 91 22.46 10.25 3.56
CA SER A 91 23.48 9.52 2.79
C SER A 91 24.84 10.16 3.03
N PRO A 92 25.93 9.48 2.62
CA PRO A 92 27.28 10.09 2.69
C PRO A 92 27.40 11.41 1.91
N GLN A 93 26.52 11.63 0.96
CA GLN A 93 26.52 12.83 0.12
C GLN A 93 25.50 13.87 0.58
N GLY A 94 24.86 13.65 1.74
CA GLY A 94 23.83 14.54 2.28
C GLY A 94 22.45 13.91 2.27
N MET A 95 21.43 14.73 2.42
CA MET A 95 20.03 14.24 2.39
C MET A 95 19.60 13.98 0.96
N VAL A 96 19.03 12.80 0.72
CA VAL A 96 18.51 12.40 -0.59
C VAL A 96 17.11 11.83 -0.44
N GLU A 97 16.32 11.93 -1.52
CA GLU A 97 15.01 11.28 -1.55
C GLU A 97 15.20 9.81 -1.94
N ALA A 98 14.56 8.91 -1.23
CA ALA A 98 14.63 7.48 -1.49
C ALA A 98 13.22 6.88 -1.53
N LEU A 99 13.05 5.86 -2.37
CA LEU A 99 11.79 5.13 -2.44
C LEU A 99 11.59 4.34 -1.14
N ARG A 100 10.41 4.47 -0.58
CA ARG A 100 10.03 3.76 0.66
C ARG A 100 8.58 3.29 0.59
N PHE A 101 8.35 2.05 0.96
CA PHE A 101 7.00 1.55 1.15
C PHE A 101 6.44 2.10 2.45
N SER A 102 5.14 2.40 2.45
CA SER A 102 4.44 2.88 3.62
C SER A 102 3.84 1.70 4.40
N THR A 103 3.89 1.75 5.72
CA THR A 103 3.21 0.78 6.58
C THR A 103 1.80 1.24 6.95
N ARG A 104 1.38 2.39 6.46
CA ARG A 104 0.05 2.93 6.70
C ARG A 104 -0.98 2.20 5.83
N PRO A 105 -2.24 2.08 6.28
CA PRO A 105 -3.29 1.50 5.47
C PRO A 105 -3.44 2.20 4.12
N LEU A 106 -3.91 1.45 3.11
CA LEU A 106 -4.16 2.01 1.80
C LEU A 106 -5.20 3.13 1.90
N PRO A 107 -5.00 4.25 1.16
CA PRO A 107 -5.99 5.31 1.15
C PRO A 107 -7.27 4.83 0.49
N THR A 108 -8.41 5.08 1.15
CA THR A 108 -9.71 4.86 0.53
C THR A 108 -9.99 6.00 -0.42
N LYS A 109 -10.48 5.69 -1.59
CA LYS A 109 -10.87 6.73 -2.53
C LYS A 109 -12.00 7.56 -1.92
N LYS A 110 -11.83 8.88 -1.98
CA LYS A 110 -12.82 9.80 -1.43
C LYS A 110 -14.14 9.63 -2.18
N GLY A 111 -15.20 9.30 -1.44
CA GLY A 111 -16.52 9.10 -2.01
C GLY A 111 -16.87 7.66 -2.36
N GLU A 112 -15.90 6.74 -2.35
CA GLU A 112 -16.20 5.33 -2.55
C GLU A 112 -16.31 4.62 -1.20
N MET A 113 -17.51 4.26 -0.85
CA MET A 113 -17.78 3.44 0.32
C MET A 113 -17.99 2.00 -0.15
N LYS A 114 -17.50 1.05 0.64
CA LYS A 114 -17.72 -0.36 0.31
C LYS A 114 -19.19 -0.69 0.47
N VAL A 115 -19.70 -1.47 -0.49
CA VAL A 115 -21.06 -1.99 -0.41
C VAL A 115 -21.07 -3.12 0.61
N LEU A 116 -22.04 -3.09 1.53
CA LEU A 116 -22.18 -4.12 2.53
C LEU A 116 -22.83 -5.37 1.90
N THR A 117 -22.12 -6.50 1.95
CA THR A 117 -22.66 -7.77 1.45
C THR A 117 -23.60 -8.39 2.49
N ASP A 118 -24.42 -9.36 2.08
CA ASP A 118 -25.34 -10.04 2.99
C ASP A 118 -24.59 -10.70 4.15
N SER A 119 -23.46 -11.34 3.88
CA SER A 119 -22.64 -11.97 4.92
C SER A 119 -22.08 -10.94 5.90
N SER A 120 -21.58 -9.82 5.37
CA SER A 120 -21.06 -8.71 6.18
C SER A 120 -22.18 -8.03 6.96
N LEU A 121 -23.38 -7.96 6.37
CA LEU A 121 -24.55 -7.39 7.04
C LEU A 121 -24.90 -8.17 8.31
N LYS A 122 -24.88 -9.49 8.25
CA LYS A 122 -25.13 -10.34 9.42
C LYS A 122 -24.13 -10.06 10.54
N VAL A 123 -22.85 -9.97 10.18
CA VAL A 123 -21.77 -9.64 11.13
C VAL A 123 -21.99 -8.25 11.72
N ALA A 124 -22.37 -7.28 10.90
CA ALA A 124 -22.63 -5.92 11.36
C ALA A 124 -23.84 -5.86 12.32
N ILE A 125 -24.90 -6.59 12.03
CA ILE A 125 -26.08 -6.67 12.89
C ILE A 125 -25.69 -7.25 14.26
N GLU A 126 -24.93 -8.32 14.28
CA GLU A 126 -24.43 -8.92 15.53
C GLU A 126 -23.57 -7.94 16.31
N ALA A 127 -22.67 -7.23 15.63
CA ALA A 127 -21.80 -6.26 16.29
C ALA A 127 -22.60 -5.10 16.89
N VAL A 128 -23.65 -4.64 16.22
CA VAL A 128 -24.52 -3.58 16.74
C VAL A 128 -25.31 -4.09 17.95
N LYS A 129 -25.84 -5.32 17.89
CA LYS A 129 -26.58 -5.93 18.99
C LYS A 129 -25.74 -6.08 20.26
N THR A 130 -24.47 -6.46 20.09
CA THR A 130 -23.52 -6.64 21.19
C THR A 130 -22.84 -5.35 21.61
N LYS A 131 -23.17 -4.24 20.95
CA LYS A 131 -22.57 -2.92 21.17
C LYS A 131 -21.05 -2.88 20.93
N SER A 132 -20.55 -3.80 20.11
CA SER A 132 -19.15 -3.82 19.70
C SER A 132 -18.82 -2.69 18.73
N THR A 133 -19.83 -2.22 17.99
CA THR A 133 -19.70 -1.09 17.07
C THR A 133 -20.99 -0.27 17.11
N SER A 134 -20.94 0.95 16.55
CA SER A 134 -22.13 1.79 16.46
C SER A 134 -22.65 1.86 15.02
N LEU A 135 -23.94 2.11 14.87
CA LEU A 135 -24.56 2.29 13.57
C LEU A 135 -23.94 3.47 12.80
N ASP A 136 -23.61 4.55 13.51
CA ASP A 136 -22.99 5.73 12.89
C ASP A 136 -21.65 5.38 12.28
N LEU A 137 -20.86 4.54 12.93
CA LEU A 137 -19.58 4.09 12.41
C LEU A 137 -19.78 3.27 11.13
N ILE A 138 -20.74 2.38 11.11
CA ILE A 138 -21.06 1.56 9.93
C ILE A 138 -21.51 2.45 8.78
N LYS A 139 -22.36 3.43 9.03
CA LYS A 139 -22.81 4.40 8.01
C LYS A 139 -21.66 5.17 7.40
N SER A 140 -20.63 5.46 8.18
CA SER A 140 -19.46 6.21 7.69
C SER A 140 -18.53 5.36 6.83
N GLN A 141 -18.52 4.05 7.02
CA GLN A 141 -17.63 3.13 6.35
C GLN A 141 -18.23 2.40 5.15
N TYR A 142 -19.55 2.20 5.15
CA TYR A 142 -20.24 1.41 4.14
C TYR A 142 -21.39 2.16 3.51
N LYS A 143 -21.60 1.88 2.22
CA LYS A 143 -22.77 2.35 1.50
C LYS A 143 -23.91 1.38 1.79
N LEU A 144 -24.94 1.85 2.46
CA LEU A 144 -26.07 1.02 2.87
C LEU A 144 -27.30 1.29 2.00
N THR A 145 -28.04 0.21 1.69
CA THR A 145 -29.35 0.34 1.10
C THR A 145 -30.37 0.66 2.19
N ASP A 146 -31.55 1.12 1.81
CA ASP A 146 -32.60 1.46 2.77
C ASP A 146 -32.98 0.24 3.61
N ASP A 147 -33.05 -0.95 3.01
CA ASP A 147 -33.33 -2.20 3.72
C ASP A 147 -32.25 -2.55 4.72
N GLN A 148 -30.98 -2.41 4.33
CA GLN A 148 -29.85 -2.69 5.21
C GLN A 148 -29.82 -1.74 6.40
N LEU A 149 -30.08 -0.46 6.14
CA LEU A 149 -30.12 0.56 7.17
C LEU A 149 -31.22 0.24 8.19
N LYS A 150 -32.41 -0.13 7.72
CA LYS A 150 -33.56 -0.48 8.57
C LYS A 150 -33.24 -1.68 9.45
N GLN A 151 -32.60 -2.71 8.89
CA GLN A 151 -32.23 -3.91 9.67
C GLN A 151 -31.22 -3.56 10.77
N LEU A 152 -30.27 -2.66 10.49
CA LEU A 152 -29.29 -2.22 11.47
C LEU A 152 -29.94 -1.35 12.56
N GLU A 153 -30.88 -0.47 12.20
CA GLU A 153 -31.61 0.35 13.15
C GLU A 153 -32.46 -0.52 14.08
N ASP A 154 -33.14 -1.54 13.55
CA ASP A 154 -33.90 -2.49 14.33
C ASP A 154 -33.00 -3.27 15.31
N ALA A 155 -31.77 -3.59 14.88
CA ALA A 155 -30.82 -4.29 15.74
C ALA A 155 -30.30 -3.41 16.88
N GLN A 156 -30.29 -2.10 16.68
CA GLN A 156 -29.82 -1.14 17.68
C GLN A 156 -30.85 -0.89 18.79
N SER A 157 -32.12 -1.01 18.49
CA SER A 157 -33.21 -0.76 19.43
C SER A 157 -33.42 -1.88 20.47
#